data_f81396220dffc3bd90ecee4c735313c6
#
_entry.id   f81396220dffc3bd90ecee4c735313c6
#
_cell.length_a   1.000
_cell.length_b   1.000
_cell.length_c   1.000
_cell.angle_alpha   90.00
_cell.angle_beta   90.00
_cell.angle_gamma   90.00
#
_symmetry.space_group_name_H-M   'P 1'
#
loop_
_entity.id
_entity.type
_entity.pdbx_description
1 polymer ?
#
loop_
_entity_poly.entity_id
_entity_poly.type
_entity_poly.pdbx_seq_one_letter_code
_entity_poly.pdbx_strand_id
1 'polypeptide(L)'
;MSILKKSIIASAALALPFAVSANSKLEKMMKDPGQWVQQSGDYAGHRYSNLDQINKSNVGSLKVAWTFSTGVLRGHEGGPLVIGDVMYVHTAIPNIVYALDLNDNQRIMWKYNPVKGGKYPGGETMDRVISVMCCDNVNRGVNYHPNGTIVLHAADTSVIALDAKTGKEKWITTNLHSGTGKYGVSASTGSGQPFIIKDMVGVGCSGAEFGVRCNWTQYDINSGKRLWRAYSMGPDKDMLVDPNKTTSMLKPIGKDSSLKTWPGDAWKIGGGSIWGFYGYDSKLNTLYYGTGNPSTWNPVVRPGDNKWSMTIMARNPDNGMAKWLYQMTPYDEWDYDGVNEMILVDMKVKGKNRQALVHFDRNGFAYTMDRASGELLVAEKYDPAVNWATHVDMKTGRPQVVDRYSTAHQGEDVNTTNICPAALGTKDQQPAAYDRLSGLFMVPTNHVCMDYEPFKVDYVAGNAYVGATLSMYPAPGGTHLGNFIAWDADKGKIAWSNPEPFSVWSGALATAGGITFYGTLEGYAKAVESKTGKELFSFKTPSGIIGNFMAYSHKGKQYVGILSGVGGWAGIGLAAGLTDPTAGLGAVGAYSALSNHTALGGVLTVFALP
;
A
#
# COMPACT_ATOMS: atom_id res chain seq x y z
N MET A 1 37.53 -59.67 42.60
CA MET A 1 37.06 -59.43 41.22
C MET A 1 36.17 -58.17 41.22
N SER A 2 36.72 -57.05 40.76
CA SER A 2 36.12 -55.74 40.80
C SER A 2 35.48 -55.45 39.41
N ILE A 3 34.21 -55.14 39.38
CA ILE A 3 33.48 -54.77 38.16
C ILE A 3 33.42 -53.25 38.09
N LEU A 4 34.21 -52.67 37.17
CA LEU A 4 34.15 -51.25 36.82
C LEU A 4 32.83 -50.94 36.07
N LYS A 5 31.99 -50.09 36.66
CA LYS A 5 30.88 -49.46 35.94
C LYS A 5 31.40 -48.23 35.14
N LYS A 6 31.36 -48.30 33.83
CA LYS A 6 31.57 -47.16 32.93
C LYS A 6 30.31 -46.32 32.88
N SER A 7 30.37 -45.09 33.41
CA SER A 7 29.33 -44.08 33.24
C SER A 7 29.50 -43.41 31.87
N ILE A 8 28.52 -43.53 31.01
CA ILE A 8 28.43 -42.79 29.74
C ILE A 8 27.76 -41.45 30.07
N ILE A 9 28.53 -40.37 30.01
CA ILE A 9 27.99 -39.02 30.06
C ILE A 9 27.52 -38.67 28.65
N ALA A 10 26.22 -38.67 28.45
CA ALA A 10 25.60 -38.15 27.22
C ALA A 10 25.57 -36.61 27.29
N SER A 11 26.45 -35.97 26.55
CA SER A 11 26.41 -34.52 26.36
C SER A 11 25.22 -34.18 25.46
N ALA A 12 24.13 -33.72 26.06
CA ALA A 12 23.04 -33.09 25.33
C ALA A 12 23.49 -31.71 24.82
N ALA A 13 23.85 -31.62 23.58
CA ALA A 13 24.05 -30.35 22.91
C ALA A 13 22.69 -29.64 22.82
N LEU A 14 22.46 -28.64 23.66
CA LEU A 14 21.35 -27.69 23.50
C LEU A 14 21.60 -26.91 22.21
N ALA A 15 20.88 -27.28 21.15
CA ALA A 15 20.73 -26.47 19.97
C ALA A 15 19.93 -25.22 20.38
N LEU A 16 20.62 -24.12 20.67
CA LEU A 16 20.01 -22.80 20.75
C LEU A 16 19.39 -22.52 19.36
N PRO A 17 18.12 -22.14 19.26
CA PRO A 17 17.57 -21.71 18.00
C PRO A 17 18.36 -20.45 17.59
N PHE A 18 19.09 -20.51 16.49
CA PHE A 18 19.62 -19.33 15.83
C PHE A 18 18.41 -18.45 15.52
N ALA A 19 18.22 -17.40 16.32
CA ALA A 19 17.33 -16.31 15.95
C ALA A 19 17.87 -15.78 14.60
N VAL A 20 17.12 -16.00 13.52
CA VAL A 20 17.47 -15.50 12.20
C VAL A 20 17.53 -13.99 12.34
N SER A 21 18.73 -13.45 12.29
CA SER A 21 19.00 -12.04 12.48
C SER A 21 18.26 -11.28 11.39
N ALA A 22 17.36 -10.35 11.77
CA ALA A 22 16.87 -9.33 10.87
C ALA A 22 18.05 -8.60 10.23
N ASN A 23 17.89 -8.01 9.05
CA ASN A 23 18.99 -7.28 8.40
C ASN A 23 19.42 -6.08 9.26
N SER A 24 20.33 -6.32 10.22
CA SER A 24 20.77 -5.33 11.20
C SER A 24 21.39 -4.08 10.55
N LYS A 25 22.00 -4.22 9.37
CA LYS A 25 22.58 -3.10 8.63
C LYS A 25 21.48 -2.20 8.06
N LEU A 26 20.42 -2.77 7.47
CA LEU A 26 19.31 -2.00 6.92
C LEU A 26 18.52 -1.32 8.04
N GLU A 27 18.26 -2.02 9.15
CA GLU A 27 17.62 -1.42 10.33
C GLU A 27 18.44 -0.27 10.93
N LYS A 28 19.78 -0.38 10.93
CA LYS A 28 20.66 0.73 11.34
C LYS A 28 20.54 1.93 10.41
N MET A 29 20.49 1.69 9.09
CA MET A 29 20.31 2.75 8.09
C MET A 29 18.94 3.43 8.23
N MET A 30 17.86 2.70 8.51
CA MET A 30 16.53 3.27 8.77
C MET A 30 16.49 4.17 10.02
N LYS A 31 17.40 3.97 10.97
CA LYS A 31 17.52 4.82 12.18
C LYS A 31 18.35 6.06 11.94
N ASP A 32 19.10 6.12 10.86
CA ASP A 32 19.87 7.30 10.47
C ASP A 32 18.92 8.36 9.89
N PRO A 33 18.69 9.49 10.59
CA PRO A 33 17.74 10.49 10.13
C PRO A 33 18.20 11.23 8.87
N GLY A 34 19.48 11.11 8.50
CA GLY A 34 20.02 11.67 7.27
C GLY A 34 19.59 10.94 6.01
N GLN A 35 19.02 9.75 6.14
CA GLN A 35 18.68 8.87 5.03
C GLN A 35 17.17 8.55 4.98
N TRP A 36 16.71 8.10 3.81
CA TRP A 36 15.35 7.58 3.59
C TRP A 36 15.45 6.33 2.72
N VAL A 37 15.63 5.16 3.33
CA VAL A 37 16.11 3.94 2.67
C VAL A 37 15.01 2.98 2.20
N GLN A 38 13.77 3.22 2.63
CA GLN A 38 12.58 2.49 2.20
C GLN A 38 11.40 3.44 2.02
N GLN A 39 10.39 3.05 1.24
CA GLN A 39 9.23 3.89 0.92
C GLN A 39 8.47 4.37 2.16
N SER A 40 8.35 3.53 3.19
CA SER A 40 7.69 3.89 4.46
C SER A 40 8.64 4.48 5.51
N GLY A 41 9.92 4.70 5.17
CA GLY A 41 10.97 5.18 6.07
C GLY A 41 11.53 4.07 6.96
N ASP A 42 10.68 3.30 7.63
CA ASP A 42 11.06 2.18 8.48
C ASP A 42 10.18 0.94 8.25
N TYR A 43 10.56 -0.18 8.87
CA TYR A 43 9.80 -1.43 8.82
C TYR A 43 8.44 -1.36 9.52
N ALA A 44 8.28 -0.44 10.46
CA ALA A 44 7.03 -0.25 11.19
C ALA A 44 5.99 0.59 10.44
N GLY A 45 6.36 1.15 9.29
CA GLY A 45 5.45 1.95 8.47
C GLY A 45 5.12 3.32 9.06
N HIS A 46 5.98 3.86 9.94
CA HIS A 46 5.67 5.09 10.66
C HIS A 46 5.65 6.33 9.78
N ARG A 47 6.40 6.35 8.68
CA ARG A 47 6.57 7.56 7.86
C ARG A 47 6.91 8.77 8.72
N TYR A 48 7.89 8.57 9.62
CA TYR A 48 8.33 9.54 10.60
C TYR A 48 9.81 9.84 10.45
N SER A 49 10.15 11.13 10.37
CA SER A 49 11.55 11.61 10.38
C SER A 49 11.94 12.10 11.76
N ASN A 50 13.10 11.65 12.26
CA ASN A 50 13.67 12.15 13.51
C ASN A 50 14.36 13.52 13.37
N LEU A 51 14.34 14.15 12.17
CA LEU A 51 14.86 15.48 11.93
C LEU A 51 13.91 16.55 12.49
N ASP A 52 14.44 17.58 13.15
CA ASP A 52 13.70 18.66 13.83
C ASP A 52 14.18 20.09 13.46
N GLN A 53 15.17 20.20 12.57
CA GLN A 53 15.67 21.50 12.10
C GLN A 53 14.53 22.31 11.44
N ILE A 54 13.66 21.63 10.66
CA ILE A 54 12.39 22.19 10.18
C ILE A 54 11.32 21.84 11.22
N ASN A 55 10.70 22.88 11.83
CA ASN A 55 9.77 22.73 12.93
C ASN A 55 8.63 23.75 12.89
N LYS A 56 7.76 23.73 13.87
CA LYS A 56 6.56 24.60 13.96
C LYS A 56 6.86 26.09 13.85
N SER A 57 8.03 26.55 14.33
CA SER A 57 8.38 27.97 14.36
C SER A 57 8.93 28.51 13.04
N ASN A 58 9.43 27.64 12.16
CA ASN A 58 10.18 28.07 10.98
C ASN A 58 9.68 27.43 9.66
N VAL A 59 8.81 26.43 9.70
CA VAL A 59 8.30 25.74 8.49
C VAL A 59 7.65 26.71 7.49
N GLY A 60 7.03 27.80 7.95
CA GLY A 60 6.47 28.84 7.09
C GLY A 60 7.49 29.59 6.23
N SER A 61 8.77 29.50 6.55
CA SER A 61 9.86 30.12 5.77
C SER A 61 10.52 29.19 4.75
N LEU A 62 10.04 27.96 4.60
CA LEU A 62 10.57 27.01 3.62
C LEU A 62 10.59 27.60 2.21
N LYS A 63 11.67 27.30 1.50
CA LYS A 63 11.86 27.65 0.08
C LYS A 63 12.16 26.40 -0.72
N VAL A 64 11.86 26.45 -2.01
CA VAL A 64 12.33 25.43 -2.96
C VAL A 64 13.86 25.53 -3.02
N ALA A 65 14.52 24.45 -2.63
CA ALA A 65 15.98 24.35 -2.71
C ALA A 65 16.40 23.96 -4.14
N TRP A 66 15.69 23.02 -4.74
CA TRP A 66 15.90 22.59 -6.12
C TRP A 66 14.69 21.75 -6.61
N THR A 67 14.65 21.53 -7.93
CA THR A 67 13.64 20.70 -8.58
C THR A 67 14.29 19.74 -9.57
N PHE A 68 13.61 18.62 -9.87
CA PHE A 68 14.03 17.68 -10.91
C PHE A 68 12.82 17.22 -11.71
N SER A 69 12.86 17.37 -13.04
CA SER A 69 11.83 16.87 -13.95
C SER A 69 12.08 15.40 -14.28
N THR A 70 11.10 14.54 -14.06
CA THR A 70 11.20 13.10 -14.38
C THR A 70 11.03 12.80 -15.87
N GLY A 71 10.47 13.74 -16.64
CA GLY A 71 10.14 13.55 -18.05
C GLY A 71 8.94 12.62 -18.30
N VAL A 72 8.17 12.27 -17.25
CA VAL A 72 6.97 11.42 -17.35
C VAL A 72 5.76 12.20 -16.85
N LEU A 73 4.77 12.40 -17.72
CA LEU A 73 3.54 13.14 -17.43
C LEU A 73 2.41 12.17 -17.02
N ARG A 74 2.59 11.51 -15.86
CA ARG A 74 1.62 10.56 -15.28
C ARG A 74 1.64 10.66 -13.76
N GLY A 75 0.74 9.94 -13.11
CA GLY A 75 0.62 9.89 -11.67
C GLY A 75 1.87 9.36 -10.98
N HIS A 76 2.53 10.18 -10.15
CA HIS A 76 3.72 9.80 -9.39
C HIS A 76 3.34 9.42 -7.96
N GLU A 77 3.01 8.14 -7.73
CA GLU A 77 2.84 7.57 -6.40
C GLU A 77 4.22 7.18 -5.82
N GLY A 78 4.30 6.93 -4.51
CA GLY A 78 5.58 6.67 -3.85
C GLY A 78 6.43 7.93 -3.65
N GLY A 79 7.67 7.76 -3.23
CA GLY A 79 8.62 8.84 -2.96
C GLY A 79 10.05 8.47 -3.32
N PRO A 80 10.97 9.45 -3.40
CA PRO A 80 12.39 9.18 -3.59
C PRO A 80 13.00 8.44 -2.39
N LEU A 81 14.12 7.75 -2.62
CA LEU A 81 15.00 7.26 -1.55
C LEU A 81 16.26 8.12 -1.49
N VAL A 82 16.85 8.25 -0.30
CA VAL A 82 18.18 8.87 -0.11
C VAL A 82 19.07 7.90 0.65
N ILE A 83 20.19 7.54 0.02
CA ILE A 83 21.20 6.61 0.55
C ILE A 83 22.55 7.30 0.48
N GLY A 84 23.04 7.78 1.63
CA GLY A 84 24.23 8.64 1.67
C GLY A 84 24.04 9.87 0.79
N ASP A 85 24.93 10.09 -0.17
CA ASP A 85 24.92 11.25 -1.07
C ASP A 85 24.15 11.03 -2.37
N VAL A 86 23.37 9.95 -2.49
CA VAL A 86 22.62 9.62 -3.71
C VAL A 86 21.13 9.59 -3.45
N MET A 87 20.38 10.29 -4.29
CA MET A 87 18.91 10.20 -4.33
C MET A 87 18.47 9.32 -5.51
N TYR A 88 17.58 8.37 -5.22
CA TYR A 88 16.96 7.52 -6.24
C TYR A 88 15.52 7.94 -6.47
N VAL A 89 15.20 8.29 -7.72
CA VAL A 89 13.87 8.75 -8.14
C VAL A 89 13.30 7.73 -9.12
N HIS A 90 12.07 7.30 -8.90
CA HIS A 90 11.34 6.41 -9.81
C HIS A 90 10.18 7.15 -10.47
N THR A 91 9.64 6.57 -11.54
CA THR A 91 8.48 7.13 -12.25
C THR A 91 7.35 6.12 -12.36
N ALA A 92 6.16 6.62 -12.69
CA ALA A 92 5.10 5.85 -13.32
C ALA A 92 5.63 5.12 -14.58
N ILE A 93 4.77 4.35 -15.29
CA ILE A 93 5.16 3.78 -16.59
C ILE A 93 5.83 4.87 -17.46
N PRO A 94 7.03 4.56 -18.02
CA PRO A 94 7.66 3.26 -18.24
C PRO A 94 8.51 2.71 -17.08
N ASN A 95 8.38 3.21 -15.86
CA ASN A 95 9.09 2.78 -14.64
C ASN A 95 10.59 3.12 -14.67
N ILE A 96 10.92 4.32 -15.09
CA ILE A 96 12.31 4.81 -15.12
C ILE A 96 12.82 4.98 -13.69
N VAL A 97 14.08 4.65 -13.48
CA VAL A 97 14.81 4.93 -12.22
C VAL A 97 16.00 5.84 -12.53
N TYR A 98 16.14 6.91 -11.75
CA TYR A 98 17.27 7.82 -11.80
C TYR A 98 18.07 7.73 -10.50
N ALA A 99 19.40 7.88 -10.58
CA ALA A 99 20.24 8.19 -9.45
C ALA A 99 20.81 9.59 -9.62
N LEU A 100 20.61 10.43 -8.62
CA LEU A 100 21.05 11.84 -8.59
C LEU A 100 22.14 12.02 -7.56
N ASP A 101 23.23 12.69 -7.93
CA ASP A 101 24.35 13.04 -7.05
C ASP A 101 24.02 14.32 -6.25
N LEU A 102 23.80 14.18 -4.96
CA LEU A 102 23.49 15.33 -4.07
C LEU A 102 24.71 16.25 -3.84
N ASN A 103 25.93 15.79 -4.12
CA ASN A 103 27.13 16.58 -4.02
C ASN A 103 27.43 17.43 -5.26
N ASP A 104 26.82 17.10 -6.41
CA ASP A 104 27.12 17.72 -7.70
C ASP A 104 25.83 18.24 -8.37
N ASN A 105 25.16 19.21 -7.73
CA ASN A 105 23.96 19.89 -8.25
C ASN A 105 22.90 18.93 -8.80
N GLN A 106 22.68 17.80 -8.14
CA GLN A 106 21.73 16.76 -8.51
C GLN A 106 21.95 16.21 -9.93
N ARG A 107 23.21 16.17 -10.37
CA ARG A 107 23.60 15.57 -11.66
C ARG A 107 23.12 14.13 -11.73
N ILE A 108 22.55 13.73 -12.88
CA ILE A 108 22.16 12.35 -13.15
C ILE A 108 23.42 11.48 -13.25
N MET A 109 23.64 10.62 -12.27
CA MET A 109 24.72 9.64 -12.28
C MET A 109 24.42 8.52 -13.28
N TRP A 110 23.20 8.03 -13.26
CA TRP A 110 22.67 7.04 -14.20
C TRP A 110 21.15 7.12 -14.29
N LYS A 111 20.63 6.61 -15.41
CA LYS A 111 19.22 6.44 -15.71
C LYS A 111 19.00 5.01 -16.20
N TYR A 112 18.04 4.32 -15.62
CA TYR A 112 17.60 3.01 -16.07
C TYR A 112 16.18 3.08 -16.60
N ASN A 113 15.95 2.55 -17.80
CA ASN A 113 14.62 2.36 -18.38
C ASN A 113 14.42 0.87 -18.64
N PRO A 114 13.44 0.19 -18.00
CA PRO A 114 13.19 -1.23 -18.22
C PRO A 114 12.63 -1.51 -19.63
N VAL A 115 11.98 -0.54 -20.28
CA VAL A 115 11.41 -0.70 -21.62
C VAL A 115 12.51 -0.53 -22.67
N LYS A 116 12.83 -1.60 -23.38
CA LYS A 116 13.83 -1.62 -24.47
C LYS A 116 13.13 -2.07 -25.76
N GLY A 117 13.22 -1.27 -26.84
CA GLY A 117 12.53 -1.57 -28.08
C GLY A 117 11.00 -1.69 -27.94
N GLY A 118 10.40 -0.91 -27.03
CA GLY A 118 8.95 -0.91 -26.79
C GLY A 118 8.44 -2.07 -25.91
N LYS A 119 9.34 -2.92 -25.37
CA LYS A 119 8.99 -4.10 -24.56
C LYS A 119 9.64 -4.06 -23.18
N TYR A 120 8.92 -4.55 -22.18
CA TYR A 120 9.43 -4.87 -20.86
C TYR A 120 10.26 -6.16 -20.83
N PRO A 121 11.05 -6.42 -19.77
CA PRO A 121 11.89 -7.62 -19.67
C PRO A 121 11.11 -8.94 -19.73
N GLY A 122 9.83 -8.95 -19.28
CA GLY A 122 8.93 -10.10 -19.39
C GLY A 122 8.45 -10.39 -20.81
N GLY A 123 8.77 -9.52 -21.77
CA GLY A 123 8.41 -9.67 -23.19
C GLY A 123 7.15 -8.92 -23.62
N GLU A 124 6.34 -8.42 -22.69
CA GLU A 124 5.12 -7.67 -22.97
C GLU A 124 5.44 -6.26 -23.50
N THR A 125 4.64 -5.79 -24.47
CA THR A 125 4.73 -4.41 -24.95
C THR A 125 4.18 -3.44 -23.90
N MET A 126 4.65 -2.20 -23.92
CA MET A 126 4.15 -1.17 -23.00
C MET A 126 2.64 -0.95 -23.17
N ASP A 127 2.13 -0.91 -24.39
CA ASP A 127 0.70 -0.73 -24.66
C ASP A 127 -0.13 -1.90 -24.12
N ARG A 128 0.37 -3.13 -24.24
CA ARG A 128 -0.30 -4.30 -23.67
C ARG A 128 -0.38 -4.24 -22.15
N VAL A 129 0.72 -3.86 -21.49
CA VAL A 129 0.73 -3.70 -20.04
C VAL A 129 -0.26 -2.61 -19.60
N ILE A 130 -0.26 -1.46 -20.26
CA ILE A 130 -1.19 -0.36 -19.99
C ILE A 130 -2.65 -0.80 -20.14
N SER A 131 -2.98 -1.61 -21.14
CA SER A 131 -4.36 -2.07 -21.40
C SER A 131 -4.94 -2.98 -20.32
N VAL A 132 -4.10 -3.52 -19.41
CA VAL A 132 -4.52 -4.37 -18.28
C VAL A 132 -4.18 -3.76 -16.91
N MET A 133 -3.87 -2.47 -16.86
CA MET A 133 -3.81 -1.71 -15.61
C MET A 133 -5.13 -0.97 -15.43
N CYS A 134 -5.86 -1.29 -14.36
CA CYS A 134 -6.96 -0.44 -13.97
C CYS A 134 -6.40 0.87 -13.37
N CYS A 135 -7.21 1.87 -13.23
CA CYS A 135 -6.99 2.90 -12.22
C CYS A 135 -5.72 3.77 -12.40
N ASP A 136 -5.11 3.82 -13.59
CA ASP A 136 -3.91 4.54 -14.04
C ASP A 136 -2.58 3.75 -13.95
N ASN A 137 -1.56 4.27 -14.60
CA ASN A 137 -0.26 3.67 -14.87
C ASN A 137 0.77 3.97 -13.76
N VAL A 138 0.43 3.69 -12.52
CA VAL A 138 1.20 4.07 -11.34
C VAL A 138 2.28 3.05 -10.95
N ASN A 139 3.25 3.51 -10.14
CA ASN A 139 4.26 2.67 -9.47
C ASN A 139 4.59 3.28 -8.11
N ARG A 140 4.66 2.44 -7.06
CA ARG A 140 4.82 2.89 -5.67
C ARG A 140 6.25 2.87 -5.16
N GLY A 141 7.22 2.73 -6.06
CA GLY A 141 8.60 3.01 -5.73
C GLY A 141 9.58 1.87 -5.85
N VAL A 142 10.82 2.22 -5.59
CA VAL A 142 11.96 1.29 -5.48
C VAL A 142 12.36 1.14 -4.01
N ASN A 143 13.10 0.09 -3.67
CA ASN A 143 13.71 -0.07 -2.36
C ASN A 143 15.19 -0.46 -2.46
N TYR A 144 15.94 -0.18 -1.40
CA TYR A 144 17.39 -0.36 -1.34
C TYR A 144 17.77 -1.49 -0.39
N HIS A 145 18.73 -2.33 -0.81
CA HIS A 145 19.36 -3.33 0.05
C HIS A 145 20.84 -2.97 0.30
N PRO A 146 21.37 -3.16 1.55
CA PRO A 146 22.73 -2.76 1.93
C PRO A 146 23.89 -3.44 1.21
N ASN A 147 23.63 -4.46 0.38
CA ASN A 147 24.64 -5.01 -0.54
C ASN A 147 24.85 -4.14 -1.79
N GLY A 148 24.28 -2.94 -1.83
CA GLY A 148 24.33 -2.01 -2.96
C GLY A 148 23.36 -2.37 -4.10
N THR A 149 22.17 -2.83 -3.76
CA THR A 149 21.14 -3.16 -4.76
C THR A 149 19.93 -2.27 -4.61
N ILE A 150 19.48 -1.63 -5.71
CA ILE A 150 18.16 -1.03 -5.87
C ILE A 150 17.26 -2.05 -6.54
N VAL A 151 16.06 -2.25 -6.01
CA VAL A 151 15.07 -3.16 -6.61
C VAL A 151 13.87 -2.37 -7.10
N LEU A 152 13.45 -2.67 -8.33
CA LEU A 152 12.24 -2.17 -9.00
C LEU A 152 11.30 -3.35 -9.26
N HIS A 153 10.01 -3.18 -9.00
CA HIS A 153 8.94 -4.05 -9.47
C HIS A 153 8.24 -3.32 -10.63
N ALA A 154 8.51 -3.76 -11.85
CA ALA A 154 8.02 -3.10 -13.06
C ALA A 154 6.57 -3.51 -13.39
N ALA A 155 5.93 -2.74 -14.23
CA ALA A 155 4.51 -2.89 -14.55
C ALA A 155 4.16 -4.25 -15.20
N ASP A 156 5.09 -4.89 -15.91
CA ASP A 156 4.95 -6.24 -16.49
C ASP A 156 5.20 -7.37 -15.48
N THR A 157 5.26 -7.05 -14.19
CA THR A 157 5.62 -7.94 -13.08
C THR A 157 7.10 -8.34 -13.00
N SER A 158 7.97 -7.79 -13.83
CA SER A 158 9.41 -8.03 -13.72
C SER A 158 9.95 -7.44 -12.41
N VAL A 159 10.72 -8.25 -11.67
CA VAL A 159 11.49 -7.80 -10.51
C VAL A 159 12.92 -7.62 -10.97
N ILE A 160 13.41 -6.40 -10.87
CA ILE A 160 14.67 -5.96 -11.46
C ILE A 160 15.59 -5.46 -10.36
N ALA A 161 16.74 -6.10 -10.22
CA ALA A 161 17.79 -5.67 -9.31
C ALA A 161 18.88 -4.91 -10.07
N LEU A 162 19.12 -3.68 -9.63
CA LEU A 162 20.13 -2.78 -10.20
C LEU A 162 21.28 -2.59 -9.23
N ASP A 163 22.49 -2.50 -9.74
CA ASP A 163 23.62 -2.01 -8.97
C ASP A 163 23.42 -0.52 -8.65
N ALA A 164 23.40 -0.19 -7.38
CA ALA A 164 23.05 1.15 -6.89
C ALA A 164 24.03 2.25 -7.38
N LYS A 165 25.30 1.90 -7.64
CA LYS A 165 26.32 2.85 -8.10
C LYS A 165 26.25 3.11 -9.60
N THR A 166 25.91 2.08 -10.38
CA THR A 166 26.09 2.12 -11.85
C THR A 166 24.78 2.01 -12.63
N GLY A 167 23.66 1.64 -11.98
CA GLY A 167 22.39 1.37 -12.65
C GLY A 167 22.38 0.11 -13.53
N LYS A 168 23.45 -0.68 -13.53
CA LYS A 168 23.53 -1.93 -14.31
C LYS A 168 22.64 -3.00 -13.67
N GLU A 169 22.01 -3.79 -14.52
CA GLU A 169 21.23 -4.95 -14.11
C GLU A 169 22.13 -5.99 -13.42
N LYS A 170 21.76 -6.40 -12.21
CA LYS A 170 22.39 -7.53 -11.48
C LYS A 170 21.66 -8.83 -11.81
N TRP A 171 20.35 -8.80 -11.77
CA TRP A 171 19.46 -9.87 -12.19
C TRP A 171 18.07 -9.34 -12.51
N ILE A 172 17.31 -10.07 -13.33
CA ILE A 172 15.91 -9.85 -13.63
C ILE A 172 15.19 -11.18 -13.47
N THR A 173 14.01 -11.16 -12.83
CA THR A 173 13.08 -12.29 -12.80
C THR A 173 11.68 -11.78 -13.05
N THR A 174 10.85 -12.59 -13.70
CA THR A 174 9.44 -12.25 -13.93
C THR A 174 8.59 -12.90 -12.85
N ASN A 175 7.66 -12.12 -12.27
CA ASN A 175 6.71 -12.62 -11.29
C ASN A 175 5.43 -13.13 -11.97
N LEU A 176 5.56 -13.76 -13.13
CA LEU A 176 4.43 -14.29 -13.89
C LEU A 176 3.61 -15.27 -13.05
N HIS A 177 2.30 -15.13 -13.13
CA HIS A 177 1.34 -15.93 -12.39
C HIS A 177 0.83 -17.09 -13.23
N SER A 178 0.57 -18.22 -12.56
CA SER A 178 -0.11 -19.35 -13.15
C SER A 178 -1.59 -19.00 -13.41
N GLY A 179 -1.93 -18.68 -14.54
CA GLY A 179 -3.24 -18.37 -15.09
C GLY A 179 -3.14 -18.30 -16.59
N THR A 180 -1.89 -18.27 -17.03
CA THR A 180 -1.52 -18.09 -18.42
C THR A 180 -1.78 -19.33 -19.32
N GLY A 181 -1.77 -20.56 -18.77
CA GLY A 181 -1.80 -21.75 -19.61
C GLY A 181 -3.14 -21.99 -20.33
N LYS A 182 -4.22 -22.16 -19.58
CA LYS A 182 -5.55 -22.46 -20.12
C LYS A 182 -6.32 -21.23 -20.57
N TYR A 183 -6.01 -20.04 -20.02
CA TYR A 183 -6.77 -18.80 -20.20
C TYR A 183 -6.02 -17.72 -21.00
N GLY A 184 -4.91 -18.06 -21.66
CA GLY A 184 -4.20 -17.14 -22.56
C GLY A 184 -3.29 -16.14 -21.84
N VAL A 185 -3.34 -14.88 -22.21
CA VAL A 185 -2.44 -13.83 -21.77
C VAL A 185 -2.67 -13.46 -20.30
N SER A 186 -1.60 -13.35 -19.51
CA SER A 186 -1.69 -12.85 -18.15
C SER A 186 -2.10 -11.37 -18.16
N ALA A 187 -3.03 -11.00 -17.27
CA ALA A 187 -3.36 -9.61 -16.96
C ALA A 187 -2.77 -9.19 -15.61
N SER A 188 -1.80 -9.92 -15.09
CA SER A 188 -1.11 -9.55 -13.86
C SER A 188 -0.17 -8.39 -14.11
N THR A 189 -0.22 -7.39 -13.22
CA THR A 189 0.64 -6.21 -13.28
C THR A 189 1.37 -5.96 -11.96
N GLY A 190 2.44 -5.17 -12.01
CA GLY A 190 3.25 -4.75 -10.88
C GLY A 190 3.10 -3.25 -10.65
N SER A 191 2.33 -2.84 -9.64
CA SER A 191 2.18 -1.44 -9.24
C SER A 191 2.65 -1.18 -7.81
N GLY A 192 2.80 -2.24 -6.99
CA GLY A 192 3.29 -2.17 -5.62
C GLY A 192 4.81 -2.03 -5.54
N GLN A 193 5.28 -1.49 -4.42
CA GLN A 193 6.71 -1.43 -4.13
C GLN A 193 7.29 -2.83 -3.86
N PRO A 194 8.56 -3.11 -4.22
CA PRO A 194 9.26 -4.26 -3.68
C PRO A 194 9.56 -4.03 -2.19
N PHE A 195 9.51 -5.05 -1.35
CA PHE A 195 9.76 -4.92 0.08
C PHE A 195 10.96 -5.77 0.53
N ILE A 196 11.97 -5.11 1.07
CA ILE A 196 13.23 -5.76 1.47
C ILE A 196 13.13 -6.21 2.93
N ILE A 197 13.32 -7.51 3.18
CA ILE A 197 13.43 -8.10 4.53
C ILE A 197 14.65 -9.01 4.55
N LYS A 198 15.62 -8.76 5.43
CA LYS A 198 16.88 -9.53 5.48
C LYS A 198 17.55 -9.50 4.10
N ASP A 199 18.04 -10.63 3.62
CA ASP A 199 18.60 -10.82 2.28
C ASP A 199 17.54 -11.31 1.27
N MET A 200 16.31 -10.81 1.41
CA MET A 200 15.18 -11.19 0.57
C MET A 200 14.42 -9.96 0.08
N VAL A 201 13.77 -10.10 -1.07
CA VAL A 201 12.83 -9.12 -1.60
C VAL A 201 11.48 -9.77 -1.89
N GLY A 202 10.41 -9.17 -1.37
CA GLY A 202 9.04 -9.58 -1.60
C GLY A 202 8.30 -8.64 -2.53
N VAL A 203 7.43 -9.19 -3.35
CA VAL A 203 6.49 -8.44 -4.20
C VAL A 203 5.13 -9.10 -4.22
N GLY A 204 4.11 -8.28 -4.33
CA GLY A 204 2.74 -8.72 -4.58
C GLY A 204 2.38 -8.72 -6.07
N CYS A 205 1.09 -8.62 -6.38
CA CYS A 205 0.60 -8.42 -7.74
C CYS A 205 -0.70 -7.60 -7.77
N SER A 206 -0.98 -6.98 -8.91
CA SER A 206 -2.25 -6.34 -9.24
C SER A 206 -2.95 -7.07 -10.40
N GLY A 207 -4.23 -6.79 -10.64
CA GLY A 207 -5.01 -7.37 -11.73
C GLY A 207 -6.30 -8.07 -11.29
N ALA A 208 -6.84 -7.76 -10.11
CA ALA A 208 -8.11 -8.33 -9.66
C ALA A 208 -9.23 -8.07 -10.67
N GLU A 209 -9.32 -6.86 -11.20
CA GLU A 209 -10.30 -6.41 -12.21
C GLU A 209 -10.17 -7.13 -13.57
N PHE A 210 -9.16 -7.98 -13.70
CA PHE A 210 -8.91 -8.83 -14.87
C PHE A 210 -8.93 -10.33 -14.52
N GLY A 211 -9.45 -10.69 -13.34
CA GLY A 211 -9.56 -12.09 -12.88
C GLY A 211 -8.21 -12.75 -12.60
N VAL A 212 -7.24 -12.02 -12.07
CA VAL A 212 -5.94 -12.56 -11.67
C VAL A 212 -6.01 -13.08 -10.24
N ARG A 213 -5.61 -14.34 -10.01
CA ARG A 213 -5.39 -14.88 -8.66
C ARG A 213 -4.06 -14.40 -8.13
N CYS A 214 -4.08 -13.41 -7.27
CA CYS A 214 -2.86 -12.76 -6.77
C CYS A 214 -2.15 -13.56 -5.67
N ASN A 215 -0.89 -13.19 -5.45
CA ASN A 215 -0.01 -13.81 -4.48
C ASN A 215 1.06 -12.84 -4.00
N TRP A 216 1.69 -13.17 -2.88
CA TRP A 216 2.98 -12.64 -2.47
C TRP A 216 4.08 -13.62 -2.86
N THR A 217 5.16 -13.11 -3.45
CA THR A 217 6.34 -13.91 -3.81
C THR A 217 7.59 -13.32 -3.19
N GLN A 218 8.40 -14.17 -2.57
CA GLN A 218 9.67 -13.81 -1.95
C GLN A 218 10.82 -14.35 -2.79
N TYR A 219 11.83 -13.50 -3.02
CA TYR A 219 13.03 -13.83 -3.79
C TYR A 219 14.30 -13.60 -2.97
N ASP A 220 15.34 -14.37 -3.24
CA ASP A 220 16.69 -14.10 -2.76
C ASP A 220 17.25 -12.84 -3.43
N ILE A 221 17.74 -11.89 -2.62
CA ILE A 221 18.18 -10.57 -3.09
C ILE A 221 19.43 -10.61 -3.96
N ASN A 222 20.28 -11.64 -3.81
CA ASN A 222 21.54 -11.74 -4.54
C ASN A 222 21.38 -12.40 -5.91
N SER A 223 20.43 -13.34 -6.02
CA SER A 223 20.27 -14.18 -7.22
C SER A 223 18.95 -13.98 -7.98
N GLY A 224 17.95 -13.35 -7.35
CA GLY A 224 16.60 -13.28 -7.92
C GLY A 224 15.85 -14.63 -7.93
N LYS A 225 16.41 -15.67 -7.29
CA LYS A 225 15.77 -16.97 -7.19
C LYS A 225 14.54 -16.89 -6.26
N ARG A 226 13.39 -17.40 -6.72
CA ARG A 226 12.20 -17.50 -5.91
C ARG A 226 12.42 -18.45 -4.74
N LEU A 227 12.18 -17.97 -3.52
CA LEU A 227 12.25 -18.74 -2.28
C LEU A 227 10.91 -19.41 -1.97
N TRP A 228 9.82 -18.65 -2.01
CA TRP A 228 8.46 -19.14 -1.83
C TRP A 228 7.44 -18.22 -2.49
N ARG A 229 6.20 -18.73 -2.64
CA ARG A 229 5.04 -17.99 -3.11
C ARG A 229 3.81 -18.44 -2.33
N ALA A 230 3.00 -17.48 -1.87
CA ALA A 230 1.75 -17.72 -1.17
C ALA A 230 0.61 -16.97 -1.86
N TYR A 231 -0.39 -17.70 -2.34
CA TYR A 231 -1.59 -17.11 -2.94
C TYR A 231 -2.52 -16.51 -1.88
N SER A 232 -3.33 -15.52 -2.28
CA SER A 232 -4.29 -14.87 -1.39
C SER A 232 -5.50 -15.75 -1.06
N MET A 233 -5.85 -16.70 -1.94
CA MET A 233 -6.95 -17.66 -1.77
C MET A 233 -6.63 -19.00 -2.44
N GLY A 234 -7.49 -20.01 -2.19
CA GLY A 234 -7.41 -21.34 -2.79
C GLY A 234 -7.02 -22.42 -1.81
N PRO A 235 -6.40 -23.54 -2.25
CA PRO A 235 -5.98 -24.65 -1.39
C PRO A 235 -4.99 -24.21 -0.30
N ASP A 236 -5.10 -24.80 0.90
CA ASP A 236 -4.25 -24.48 2.06
C ASP A 236 -2.75 -24.52 1.73
N LYS A 237 -2.32 -25.50 0.92
CA LYS A 237 -0.92 -25.63 0.48
C LYS A 237 -0.43 -24.48 -0.41
N ASP A 238 -1.31 -23.92 -1.25
CA ASP A 238 -0.96 -22.81 -2.14
C ASP A 238 -0.91 -21.49 -1.38
N MET A 239 -1.75 -21.40 -0.34
CA MET A 239 -1.81 -20.24 0.53
C MET A 239 -0.72 -20.25 1.61
N LEU A 240 -0.01 -21.36 1.80
CA LEU A 240 0.92 -21.58 2.91
C LEU A 240 0.25 -21.30 4.27
N VAL A 241 -0.88 -21.94 4.52
CA VAL A 241 -1.59 -21.93 5.81
C VAL A 241 -1.60 -23.33 6.43
N ASP A 242 -1.52 -23.36 7.77
CA ASP A 242 -1.73 -24.59 8.55
C ASP A 242 -3.11 -24.52 9.19
N PRO A 243 -4.07 -25.39 8.81
CA PRO A 243 -5.44 -25.31 9.29
C PRO A 243 -5.61 -25.39 10.81
N ASN A 244 -4.61 -25.94 11.52
CA ASN A 244 -4.67 -26.13 12.97
C ASN A 244 -3.87 -25.04 13.74
N LYS A 245 -2.92 -24.34 13.08
CA LYS A 245 -2.03 -23.37 13.72
C LYS A 245 -2.26 -21.96 13.25
N THR A 246 -2.59 -21.75 11.96
CA THR A 246 -2.97 -20.43 11.46
C THR A 246 -4.31 -20.04 12.08
N THR A 247 -4.39 -18.84 12.65
CA THR A 247 -5.59 -18.39 13.35
C THR A 247 -6.29 -17.25 12.63
N SER A 248 -7.60 -17.11 12.89
CA SER A 248 -8.39 -15.91 12.62
C SER A 248 -9.27 -15.66 13.83
N MET A 249 -9.33 -14.42 14.32
CA MET A 249 -10.03 -14.10 15.56
C MET A 249 -9.68 -15.06 16.70
N LEU A 250 -8.38 -15.34 16.86
CA LEU A 250 -7.79 -16.23 17.88
C LEU A 250 -8.21 -17.72 17.79
N LYS A 251 -8.86 -18.13 16.71
CA LYS A 251 -9.30 -19.52 16.49
C LYS A 251 -8.61 -20.10 15.27
N PRO A 252 -8.24 -21.41 15.26
CA PRO A 252 -7.75 -22.06 14.07
C PRO A 252 -8.71 -21.89 12.89
N ILE A 253 -8.15 -21.63 11.70
CA ILE A 253 -8.97 -21.37 10.49
C ILE A 253 -9.67 -22.63 9.97
N GLY A 254 -9.17 -23.82 10.31
CA GLY A 254 -9.68 -25.09 9.81
C GLY A 254 -9.24 -25.40 8.37
N LYS A 255 -9.42 -26.68 7.99
CA LYS A 255 -9.05 -27.19 6.67
C LYS A 255 -9.91 -26.56 5.57
N ASP A 256 -9.26 -26.24 4.44
CA ASP A 256 -9.89 -25.67 3.24
C ASP A 256 -10.71 -24.41 3.53
N SER A 257 -10.22 -23.57 4.48
CA SER A 257 -10.94 -22.39 4.97
C SER A 257 -11.25 -21.37 3.86
N SER A 258 -10.42 -21.28 2.83
CA SER A 258 -10.67 -20.45 1.65
C SER A 258 -11.68 -21.14 0.73
N LEU A 259 -11.41 -22.36 0.27
CA LEU A 259 -12.22 -23.06 -0.74
C LEU A 259 -13.70 -23.20 -0.35
N LYS A 260 -14.00 -23.41 0.92
CA LYS A 260 -15.37 -23.51 1.44
C LYS A 260 -16.22 -22.26 1.28
N THR A 261 -15.60 -21.13 0.94
CA THR A 261 -16.26 -19.83 0.86
C THR A 261 -16.32 -19.27 -0.57
N TRP A 262 -15.99 -20.11 -1.55
CA TRP A 262 -16.05 -19.78 -2.97
C TRP A 262 -16.96 -20.75 -3.72
N PRO A 263 -17.77 -20.29 -4.67
CA PRO A 263 -18.54 -21.19 -5.53
C PRO A 263 -17.59 -21.84 -6.54
N GLY A 264 -17.57 -23.18 -6.55
CA GLY A 264 -16.80 -23.96 -7.51
C GLY A 264 -15.34 -23.51 -7.64
N ASP A 265 -14.94 -23.15 -8.85
CA ASP A 265 -13.59 -22.74 -9.23
C ASP A 265 -13.38 -21.22 -9.27
N ALA A 266 -14.32 -20.41 -8.82
CA ALA A 266 -14.24 -18.94 -8.88
C ALA A 266 -12.97 -18.37 -8.19
N TRP A 267 -12.46 -19.04 -7.16
CA TRP A 267 -11.20 -18.69 -6.50
C TRP A 267 -9.98 -18.65 -7.44
N LYS A 268 -10.02 -19.38 -8.58
CA LYS A 268 -8.91 -19.42 -9.56
C LYS A 268 -8.71 -18.09 -10.30
N ILE A 269 -9.74 -17.26 -10.33
CA ILE A 269 -9.76 -15.92 -10.90
C ILE A 269 -10.18 -14.89 -9.84
N GLY A 270 -9.98 -15.20 -8.56
CA GLY A 270 -10.60 -14.54 -7.41
C GLY A 270 -9.88 -13.29 -6.92
N GLY A 271 -8.98 -12.67 -7.67
CA GLY A 271 -8.36 -11.41 -7.27
C GLY A 271 -7.42 -11.53 -6.07
N GLY A 272 -7.72 -10.82 -4.99
CA GLY A 272 -6.89 -10.76 -3.78
C GLY A 272 -5.54 -10.11 -4.05
N SER A 273 -5.54 -8.98 -4.77
CA SER A 273 -4.36 -8.20 -5.17
C SER A 273 -3.56 -7.73 -3.95
N ILE A 274 -2.24 -7.52 -4.13
CA ILE A 274 -1.31 -7.11 -3.08
C ILE A 274 -0.41 -6.03 -3.67
N TRP A 275 -0.81 -4.77 -3.54
CA TRP A 275 -0.14 -3.65 -4.22
C TRP A 275 0.15 -2.45 -3.32
N GLY A 276 -0.21 -2.52 -2.03
CA GLY A 276 -0.10 -1.41 -1.08
C GLY A 276 1.26 -1.27 -0.40
N PHE A 277 1.22 -0.89 0.89
CA PHE A 277 2.39 -0.72 1.73
C PHE A 277 2.41 -1.79 2.83
N TYR A 278 3.61 -2.24 3.20
CA TYR A 278 3.81 -3.43 4.02
C TYR A 278 4.53 -3.09 5.32
N GLY A 279 4.32 -3.90 6.36
CA GLY A 279 5.02 -3.79 7.63
C GLY A 279 5.83 -5.06 7.96
N TYR A 280 6.90 -4.90 8.72
CA TYR A 280 7.69 -6.02 9.22
C TYR A 280 8.11 -5.81 10.68
N ASP A 281 7.79 -6.77 11.54
CA ASP A 281 8.29 -6.80 12.91
C ASP A 281 9.46 -7.78 13.00
N SER A 282 10.67 -7.25 13.19
CA SER A 282 11.88 -8.05 13.25
C SER A 282 11.97 -8.90 14.52
N LYS A 283 11.36 -8.48 15.63
CA LYS A 283 11.33 -9.23 16.89
C LYS A 283 10.40 -10.44 16.81
N LEU A 284 9.22 -10.23 16.20
CA LEU A 284 8.24 -11.30 15.97
C LEU A 284 8.56 -12.12 14.72
N ASN A 285 9.51 -11.66 13.90
CA ASN A 285 9.80 -12.18 12.56
C ASN A 285 8.51 -12.37 11.77
N THR A 286 7.76 -11.27 11.57
CA THR A 286 6.45 -11.29 10.94
C THR A 286 6.30 -10.18 9.92
N LEU A 287 5.98 -10.57 8.69
CA LEU A 287 5.58 -9.71 7.58
C LEU A 287 4.06 -9.51 7.65
N TYR A 288 3.61 -8.26 7.51
CA TYR A 288 2.20 -7.87 7.44
C TYR A 288 1.90 -7.20 6.10
N TYR A 289 0.83 -7.63 5.46
CA TYR A 289 0.31 -7.03 4.25
C TYR A 289 -1.20 -7.28 4.11
N GLY A 290 -1.87 -6.50 3.29
CA GLY A 290 -3.28 -6.66 3.00
C GLY A 290 -3.54 -7.27 1.63
N THR A 291 -4.71 -7.88 1.46
CA THR A 291 -5.20 -8.38 0.17
C THR A 291 -6.42 -7.62 -0.28
N GLY A 292 -6.54 -7.42 -1.59
CA GLY A 292 -7.61 -6.67 -2.23
C GLY A 292 -8.86 -7.50 -2.53
N ASN A 293 -9.69 -6.94 -3.41
CA ASN A 293 -11.03 -7.40 -3.74
C ASN A 293 -11.06 -8.84 -4.33
N PRO A 294 -12.24 -9.50 -4.26
CA PRO A 294 -12.40 -10.89 -4.72
C PRO A 294 -12.64 -11.01 -6.24
N SER A 295 -12.09 -10.12 -7.07
CA SER A 295 -12.19 -10.07 -8.53
C SER A 295 -13.46 -9.40 -9.03
N THR A 296 -14.37 -10.09 -9.74
CA THR A 296 -15.55 -9.37 -10.27
C THR A 296 -16.29 -8.61 -9.18
N TRP A 297 -16.65 -7.38 -9.49
CA TRP A 297 -17.37 -6.50 -8.57
C TRP A 297 -18.87 -6.84 -8.48
N ASN A 298 -19.35 -7.78 -9.31
CA ASN A 298 -20.67 -8.37 -9.17
C ASN A 298 -20.63 -9.49 -8.11
N PRO A 299 -21.15 -9.27 -6.89
CA PRO A 299 -21.11 -10.26 -5.82
C PRO A 299 -22.01 -11.46 -6.10
N VAL A 300 -23.07 -11.30 -6.89
CA VAL A 300 -24.08 -12.35 -7.14
C VAL A 300 -23.46 -13.60 -7.75
N VAL A 301 -22.44 -13.45 -8.58
CA VAL A 301 -21.77 -14.60 -9.25
C VAL A 301 -20.74 -15.31 -8.36
N ARG A 302 -20.43 -14.77 -7.16
CA ARG A 302 -19.45 -15.35 -6.24
C ARG A 302 -19.93 -15.38 -4.78
N PRO A 303 -21.12 -15.93 -4.48
CA PRO A 303 -21.66 -15.96 -3.13
C PRO A 303 -20.71 -16.65 -2.14
N GLY A 304 -20.68 -16.13 -0.89
CA GLY A 304 -19.83 -16.61 0.19
C GLY A 304 -18.81 -15.54 0.64
N ASP A 305 -18.10 -15.80 1.74
CA ASP A 305 -17.15 -14.84 2.32
C ASP A 305 -15.94 -14.54 1.41
N ASN A 306 -15.68 -15.32 0.38
CA ASN A 306 -14.56 -15.22 -0.56
C ASN A 306 -13.19 -15.10 0.16
N LYS A 307 -12.99 -15.96 1.14
CA LYS A 307 -11.75 -15.97 1.93
C LYS A 307 -10.55 -16.38 1.06
N TRP A 308 -9.42 -15.70 1.11
CA TRP A 308 -9.02 -14.61 2.02
C TRP A 308 -8.73 -13.35 1.22
N SER A 309 -9.71 -12.84 0.49
CA SER A 309 -9.70 -11.46 -0.02
C SER A 309 -9.97 -10.48 1.12
N MET A 310 -9.69 -9.19 0.96
CA MET A 310 -9.94 -8.13 1.96
C MET A 310 -9.34 -8.45 3.34
N THR A 311 -8.13 -9.00 3.37
CA THR A 311 -7.57 -9.67 4.55
C THR A 311 -6.22 -9.11 4.93
N ILE A 312 -6.02 -8.81 6.22
CA ILE A 312 -4.67 -8.61 6.79
C ILE A 312 -4.02 -9.99 6.97
N MET A 313 -2.85 -10.16 6.34
CA MET A 313 -2.04 -11.37 6.39
C MET A 313 -0.83 -11.15 7.28
N ALA A 314 -0.63 -12.00 8.30
CA ALA A 314 0.59 -12.04 9.11
C ALA A 314 1.36 -13.32 8.82
N ARG A 315 2.58 -13.20 8.27
CA ARG A 315 3.36 -14.35 7.79
C ARG A 315 4.78 -14.37 8.32
N ASN A 316 5.32 -15.55 8.45
CA ASN A 316 6.76 -15.74 8.61
C ASN A 316 7.44 -15.46 7.25
N PRO A 317 8.35 -14.46 7.12
CA PRO A 317 8.98 -14.12 5.85
C PRO A 317 9.98 -15.18 5.35
N ASP A 318 10.48 -16.06 6.22
CA ASP A 318 11.50 -17.05 5.83
C ASP A 318 10.90 -18.22 5.06
N ASN A 319 9.65 -18.59 5.34
CA ASN A 319 8.99 -19.75 4.74
C ASN A 319 7.58 -19.48 4.20
N GLY A 320 7.08 -18.25 4.36
CA GLY A 320 5.76 -17.84 3.89
C GLY A 320 4.56 -18.34 4.70
N MET A 321 4.76 -19.16 5.74
CA MET A 321 3.66 -19.70 6.54
C MET A 321 2.90 -18.59 7.27
N ALA A 322 1.58 -18.58 7.11
CA ALA A 322 0.72 -17.62 7.80
C ALA A 322 0.61 -17.97 9.30
N LYS A 323 0.74 -16.94 10.13
CA LYS A 323 0.53 -17.01 11.57
C LYS A 323 -0.92 -16.74 11.92
N TRP A 324 -1.45 -15.63 11.42
CA TRP A 324 -2.85 -15.26 11.57
C TRP A 324 -3.35 -14.47 10.36
N LEU A 325 -4.66 -14.49 10.18
CA LEU A 325 -5.40 -13.81 9.11
C LEU A 325 -6.59 -13.07 9.73
N TYR A 326 -6.93 -11.89 9.20
CA TYR A 326 -8.15 -11.19 9.60
C TYR A 326 -8.81 -10.58 8.37
N GLN A 327 -10.01 -11.08 8.01
CA GLN A 327 -10.80 -10.57 6.89
C GLN A 327 -11.67 -9.39 7.36
N MET A 328 -11.40 -8.21 6.83
CA MET A 328 -12.06 -6.95 7.23
C MET A 328 -13.43 -6.77 6.57
N THR A 329 -13.56 -7.19 5.31
CA THR A 329 -14.81 -7.12 4.55
C THR A 329 -15.13 -8.49 3.93
N PRO A 330 -15.76 -9.42 4.71
CA PRO A 330 -16.26 -10.68 4.15
C PRO A 330 -17.32 -10.42 3.09
N TYR A 331 -17.29 -11.18 1.97
CA TYR A 331 -18.20 -11.00 0.85
C TYR A 331 -18.24 -9.56 0.36
N ASP A 332 -17.05 -9.01 0.04
CA ASP A 332 -16.98 -7.64 -0.47
C ASP A 332 -17.88 -7.43 -1.69
N GLU A 333 -18.68 -6.37 -1.62
CA GLU A 333 -19.69 -6.01 -2.62
C GLU A 333 -19.43 -4.62 -3.21
N TRP A 334 -18.30 -3.95 -2.81
CA TRP A 334 -18.09 -2.51 -3.01
C TRP A 334 -16.68 -2.16 -3.51
N ASP A 335 -15.78 -3.14 -3.65
CA ASP A 335 -14.35 -2.95 -3.96
C ASP A 335 -13.58 -2.25 -2.82
N TYR A 336 -13.76 -2.69 -1.58
CA TYR A 336 -13.08 -2.11 -0.43
C TYR A 336 -11.73 -2.77 -0.14
N ASP A 337 -10.80 -2.75 -1.09
CA ASP A 337 -9.46 -3.34 -0.99
C ASP A 337 -8.80 -3.15 0.37
N GLY A 338 -8.36 -4.24 1.01
CA GLY A 338 -7.68 -4.25 2.31
C GLY A 338 -6.16 -4.06 2.24
N VAL A 339 -5.63 -3.43 1.19
CA VAL A 339 -4.19 -3.38 0.86
C VAL A 339 -3.43 -2.23 1.51
N ASN A 340 -4.11 -1.32 2.20
CA ASN A 340 -3.53 -0.13 2.79
C ASN A 340 -2.39 -0.47 3.79
N GLU A 341 -1.64 0.52 4.20
CA GLU A 341 -0.45 0.35 5.03
C GLU A 341 -0.72 -0.33 6.37
N MET A 342 0.29 -1.04 6.86
CA MET A 342 0.32 -1.70 8.16
C MET A 342 1.27 -0.92 9.08
N ILE A 343 0.72 -0.12 10.03
CA ILE A 343 1.52 0.70 10.94
C ILE A 343 1.69 -0.02 12.27
N LEU A 344 2.94 -0.32 12.64
CA LEU A 344 3.27 -1.12 13.83
C LEU A 344 3.72 -0.20 14.97
N VAL A 345 2.95 -0.14 16.07
CA VAL A 345 3.24 0.73 17.21
C VAL A 345 3.09 -0.02 18.53
N ASP A 346 4.09 0.09 19.41
CA ASP A 346 3.93 -0.34 20.79
C ASP A 346 3.26 0.80 21.57
N MET A 347 2.00 0.58 21.97
CA MET A 347 1.16 1.63 22.57
C MET A 347 0.20 1.06 23.62
N LYS A 348 -0.40 1.94 24.41
CA LYS A 348 -1.53 1.55 25.26
C LYS A 348 -2.81 1.51 24.41
N VAL A 349 -3.58 0.43 24.58
CA VAL A 349 -4.92 0.29 24.02
C VAL A 349 -5.85 -0.16 25.14
N LYS A 350 -6.88 0.62 25.44
CA LYS A 350 -7.82 0.38 26.56
C LYS A 350 -7.07 0.13 27.89
N GLY A 351 -6.04 0.94 28.14
CA GLY A 351 -5.23 0.91 29.37
C GLY A 351 -4.16 -0.19 29.45
N LYS A 352 -4.06 -1.10 28.48
CA LYS A 352 -3.08 -2.19 28.44
C LYS A 352 -1.98 -1.92 27.40
N ASN A 353 -0.74 -2.21 27.73
CA ASN A 353 0.35 -2.16 26.73
C ASN A 353 0.13 -3.25 25.68
N ARG A 354 0.15 -2.87 24.39
CA ARG A 354 -0.05 -3.75 23.24
C ARG A 354 1.04 -3.54 22.20
N GLN A 355 1.41 -4.61 21.54
CA GLN A 355 2.14 -4.57 20.29
C GLN A 355 1.08 -4.38 19.19
N ALA A 356 0.70 -3.11 18.93
CA ALA A 356 -0.40 -2.83 18.03
C ALA A 356 0.03 -2.82 16.55
N LEU A 357 -0.89 -3.25 15.69
CA LEU A 357 -0.96 -2.96 14.27
C LEU A 357 -2.18 -2.06 14.06
N VAL A 358 -1.97 -0.89 13.46
CA VAL A 358 -3.05 0.03 13.11
C VAL A 358 -3.18 0.07 11.59
N HIS A 359 -4.41 -0.10 11.10
CA HIS A 359 -4.74 -0.17 9.68
C HIS A 359 -5.99 0.66 9.39
N PHE A 360 -5.91 1.51 8.38
CA PHE A 360 -7.01 2.34 7.90
C PHE A 360 -7.52 1.73 6.59
N ASP A 361 -8.63 1.00 6.66
CA ASP A 361 -9.14 0.23 5.52
C ASP A 361 -10.01 1.07 4.58
N ARG A 362 -10.06 0.71 3.28
CA ARG A 362 -10.97 1.35 2.32
C ARG A 362 -12.42 1.35 2.81
N ASN A 363 -12.84 0.31 3.50
CA ASN A 363 -14.21 0.15 4.00
C ASN A 363 -14.65 1.21 5.02
N GLY A 364 -13.76 2.11 5.41
CA GLY A 364 -14.02 3.23 6.30
C GLY A 364 -13.89 2.93 7.79
N PHE A 365 -13.42 1.74 8.16
CA PHE A 365 -13.08 1.40 9.53
C PHE A 365 -11.56 1.44 9.75
N ALA A 366 -11.16 2.05 10.86
CA ALA A 366 -9.80 1.98 11.37
C ALA A 366 -9.70 0.80 12.35
N TYR A 367 -8.79 -0.12 12.07
CA TYR A 367 -8.57 -1.31 12.87
C TYR A 367 -7.32 -1.16 13.72
N THR A 368 -7.42 -1.41 15.04
CA THR A 368 -6.28 -1.58 15.93
C THR A 368 -6.27 -3.03 16.39
N MET A 369 -5.19 -3.75 16.08
CA MET A 369 -5.04 -5.18 16.38
C MET A 369 -3.78 -5.41 17.21
N ASP A 370 -3.78 -6.47 18.01
CA ASP A 370 -2.54 -7.01 18.57
C ASP A 370 -1.78 -7.76 17.45
N ARG A 371 -0.61 -7.23 17.05
CA ARG A 371 0.11 -7.75 15.88
C ARG A 371 0.76 -9.11 16.08
N ALA A 372 0.94 -9.53 17.34
CA ALA A 372 1.49 -10.85 17.63
C ALA A 372 0.45 -11.96 17.46
N SER A 373 -0.78 -11.70 17.88
CA SER A 373 -1.86 -12.69 17.95
C SER A 373 -2.97 -12.55 16.90
N GLY A 374 -3.13 -11.36 16.33
CA GLY A 374 -4.28 -11.01 15.48
C GLY A 374 -5.58 -10.73 16.25
N GLU A 375 -5.49 -10.46 17.58
CA GLU A 375 -6.64 -10.04 18.39
C GLU A 375 -7.14 -8.67 17.92
N LEU A 376 -8.43 -8.55 17.62
CA LEU A 376 -9.07 -7.27 17.29
C LEU A 376 -9.33 -6.47 18.57
N LEU A 377 -8.74 -5.28 18.68
CA LEU A 377 -8.81 -4.43 19.87
C LEU A 377 -9.77 -3.26 19.72
N VAL A 378 -9.74 -2.60 18.55
CA VAL A 378 -10.61 -1.46 18.17
C VAL A 378 -10.96 -1.59 16.70
N ALA A 379 -12.20 -1.29 16.34
CA ALA A 379 -12.66 -1.16 14.96
C ALA A 379 -13.76 -0.08 14.93
N GLU A 380 -13.39 1.14 14.50
CA GLU A 380 -14.28 2.30 14.52
C GLU A 380 -14.21 3.06 13.18
N LYS A 381 -15.31 3.72 12.81
CA LYS A 381 -15.36 4.53 11.59
C LYS A 381 -14.45 5.75 11.70
N TYR A 382 -13.62 5.97 10.68
CA TYR A 382 -12.77 7.17 10.62
C TYR A 382 -13.21 8.21 9.58
N ASP A 383 -14.43 8.02 9.04
CA ASP A 383 -15.22 9.02 8.33
C ASP A 383 -16.70 8.90 8.78
N PRO A 384 -17.32 9.99 9.22
CA PRO A 384 -18.73 9.95 9.67
C PRO A 384 -19.73 9.60 8.55
N ALA A 385 -19.37 9.75 7.28
CA ALA A 385 -20.24 9.41 6.16
C ALA A 385 -20.41 7.89 5.94
N VAL A 386 -19.53 7.06 6.48
CA VAL A 386 -19.57 5.60 6.29
C VAL A 386 -20.92 5.03 6.71
N ASN A 387 -21.64 4.39 5.78
CA ASN A 387 -23.03 3.94 5.98
C ASN A 387 -23.31 2.48 5.61
N TRP A 388 -22.45 1.83 4.82
CA TRP A 388 -22.64 0.45 4.33
C TRP A 388 -22.73 -0.58 5.45
N ALA A 389 -22.11 -0.30 6.61
CA ALA A 389 -22.19 -1.11 7.81
C ALA A 389 -22.41 -0.21 9.03
N THR A 390 -23.14 -0.70 10.04
CA THR A 390 -23.38 0.04 11.28
C THR A 390 -22.15 0.07 12.17
N HIS A 391 -21.50 -1.07 12.37
CA HIS A 391 -20.31 -1.28 13.21
C HIS A 391 -19.65 -2.62 12.87
N VAL A 392 -18.48 -2.88 13.44
CA VAL A 392 -17.85 -4.20 13.44
C VAL A 392 -18.19 -4.92 14.75
N ASP A 393 -18.81 -6.09 14.67
CA ASP A 393 -19.02 -6.92 15.86
C ASP A 393 -17.66 -7.42 16.39
N MET A 394 -17.26 -6.93 17.54
CA MET A 394 -15.95 -7.21 18.14
C MET A 394 -15.75 -8.69 18.56
N LYS A 395 -16.83 -9.48 18.67
CA LYS A 395 -16.73 -10.92 19.01
C LYS A 395 -16.43 -11.77 17.78
N THR A 396 -17.03 -11.42 16.66
CA THR A 396 -16.92 -12.16 15.40
C THR A 396 -15.92 -11.53 14.42
N GLY A 397 -15.58 -10.26 14.62
CA GLY A 397 -14.77 -9.47 13.70
C GLY A 397 -15.50 -9.09 12.40
N ARG A 398 -16.83 -9.26 12.33
CA ARG A 398 -17.60 -9.01 11.10
C ARG A 398 -18.30 -7.66 11.13
N PRO A 399 -18.19 -6.85 10.06
CA PRO A 399 -19.02 -5.68 9.87
C PRO A 399 -20.51 -6.07 9.81
N GLN A 400 -21.37 -5.27 10.41
CA GLN A 400 -22.81 -5.45 10.39
C GLN A 400 -23.38 -4.63 9.22
N VAL A 401 -23.51 -5.29 8.09
CA VAL A 401 -23.96 -4.69 6.81
C VAL A 401 -25.38 -4.14 6.93
N VAL A 402 -25.61 -3.00 6.31
CA VAL A 402 -26.94 -2.39 6.19
C VAL A 402 -27.55 -2.82 4.85
N ASP A 403 -28.60 -3.61 4.87
CA ASP A 403 -29.24 -4.25 3.70
C ASP A 403 -29.49 -3.29 2.53
N ARG A 404 -29.90 -2.06 2.83
CA ARG A 404 -30.14 -1.01 1.83
C ARG A 404 -28.90 -0.73 0.96
N TYR A 405 -27.71 -0.93 1.49
CA TYR A 405 -26.44 -0.62 0.82
C TYR A 405 -25.70 -1.89 0.33
N SER A 406 -26.30 -3.06 0.50
CA SER A 406 -25.79 -4.33 -0.03
C SER A 406 -26.18 -4.48 -1.49
N THR A 407 -25.23 -4.45 -2.40
CA THR A 407 -25.47 -4.64 -3.83
C THR A 407 -25.89 -6.09 -4.14
N ALA A 408 -25.45 -7.06 -3.32
CA ALA A 408 -25.90 -8.46 -3.43
C ALA A 408 -27.39 -8.64 -3.08
N HIS A 409 -27.87 -7.93 -2.04
CA HIS A 409 -29.27 -8.01 -1.63
C HIS A 409 -30.19 -7.27 -2.62
N GLN A 410 -29.70 -6.18 -3.23
CA GLN A 410 -30.47 -5.47 -4.27
C GLN A 410 -30.52 -6.28 -5.58
N GLY A 411 -29.43 -6.99 -5.93
CA GLY A 411 -29.35 -7.87 -7.09
C GLY A 411 -28.67 -7.24 -8.32
N GLU A 412 -28.51 -8.08 -9.37
CA GLU A 412 -27.97 -7.63 -10.67
C GLU A 412 -28.92 -6.63 -11.35
N ASP A 413 -28.34 -5.72 -12.11
CA ASP A 413 -29.03 -4.68 -12.89
C ASP A 413 -29.89 -3.74 -12.00
N VAL A 414 -29.55 -3.63 -10.71
CA VAL A 414 -30.18 -2.71 -9.76
C VAL A 414 -29.17 -1.70 -9.25
N ASN A 415 -29.43 -0.42 -9.51
CA ASN A 415 -28.58 0.67 -9.05
C ASN A 415 -28.80 0.94 -7.54
N THR A 416 -27.84 0.53 -6.73
CA THR A 416 -27.83 0.80 -5.28
C THR A 416 -27.20 2.18 -5.04
N THR A 417 -27.98 3.11 -4.50
CA THR A 417 -27.60 4.53 -4.38
C THR A 417 -27.10 4.93 -3.00
N ASN A 418 -26.29 6.01 -2.95
CA ASN A 418 -25.80 6.65 -1.73
C ASN A 418 -24.97 5.71 -0.82
N ILE A 419 -24.15 4.84 -1.40
CA ILE A 419 -23.21 4.00 -0.66
C ILE A 419 -22.00 4.86 -0.26
N CYS A 420 -21.65 4.88 1.00
CA CYS A 420 -20.47 5.58 1.54
C CYS A 420 -19.62 4.64 2.41
N PRO A 421 -18.29 4.57 2.14
CA PRO A 421 -17.57 5.31 1.11
C PRO A 421 -17.84 4.78 -0.29
N ALA A 422 -17.37 5.50 -1.33
CA ALA A 422 -17.28 4.98 -2.69
C ALA A 422 -16.23 3.85 -2.76
N ALA A 423 -16.10 3.18 -3.92
CA ALA A 423 -15.11 2.14 -4.16
C ALA A 423 -13.66 2.59 -3.95
N LEU A 424 -13.36 3.89 -4.13
CA LEU A 424 -12.10 4.51 -3.72
C LEU A 424 -11.80 4.35 -2.22
N GLY A 425 -12.80 3.99 -1.42
CA GLY A 425 -12.71 3.90 0.02
C GLY A 425 -12.65 5.25 0.73
N THR A 426 -12.73 5.24 2.05
CA THR A 426 -12.40 6.40 2.88
C THR A 426 -10.90 6.75 2.77
N LYS A 427 -10.09 5.81 2.32
CA LYS A 427 -8.66 5.93 2.01
C LYS A 427 -8.28 4.87 0.98
N ASP A 428 -7.39 5.20 0.06
CA ASP A 428 -6.82 4.26 -0.91
C ASP A 428 -5.32 4.03 -0.64
N GLN A 429 -4.48 4.20 -1.65
CA GLN A 429 -3.05 3.92 -1.62
C GLN A 429 -2.23 4.86 -0.72
N GLN A 430 -2.70 6.07 -0.48
CA GLN A 430 -1.97 7.12 0.24
C GLN A 430 -1.67 6.72 1.68
N PRO A 431 -0.39 6.51 2.09
CA PRO A 431 -0.10 6.00 3.42
C PRO A 431 -0.22 7.09 4.49
N ALA A 432 -0.79 6.72 5.63
CA ALA A 432 -0.80 7.52 6.85
C ALA A 432 0.60 7.56 7.50
N ALA A 433 0.81 8.52 8.41
CA ALA A 433 2.00 8.60 9.23
C ALA A 433 1.64 8.50 10.73
N TYR A 434 2.56 7.98 11.53
CA TYR A 434 2.43 7.98 12.99
C TYR A 434 3.32 9.08 13.59
N ASP A 435 2.69 10.10 14.19
CA ASP A 435 3.44 11.14 14.91
C ASP A 435 3.78 10.68 16.33
N ARG A 436 5.07 10.43 16.56
CA ARG A 436 5.61 9.93 17.83
C ARG A 436 5.49 10.93 18.98
N LEU A 437 5.36 12.22 18.69
CA LEU A 437 5.26 13.26 19.71
C LEU A 437 3.85 13.39 20.28
N SER A 438 2.82 13.32 19.43
CA SER A 438 1.43 13.41 19.86
C SER A 438 0.78 12.03 20.13
N GLY A 439 1.36 10.94 19.59
CA GLY A 439 0.77 9.61 19.63
C GLY A 439 -0.42 9.45 18.67
N LEU A 440 -0.60 10.38 17.74
CA LEU A 440 -1.71 10.38 16.78
C LEU A 440 -1.25 9.85 15.41
N PHE A 441 -2.20 9.29 14.67
CA PHE A 441 -2.00 8.88 13.28
C PHE A 441 -2.52 9.97 12.36
N MET A 442 -1.68 10.41 11.42
CA MET A 442 -1.97 11.47 10.44
C MET A 442 -2.46 10.82 9.16
N VAL A 443 -3.75 10.89 8.91
CA VAL A 443 -4.43 10.06 7.89
C VAL A 443 -4.99 10.93 6.77
N PRO A 444 -4.46 10.78 5.53
CA PRO A 444 -5.09 11.36 4.35
C PRO A 444 -6.34 10.56 3.98
N THR A 445 -7.48 11.22 3.75
CA THR A 445 -8.75 10.55 3.50
C THR A 445 -9.51 11.06 2.29
N ASN A 446 -10.43 10.22 1.82
CA ASN A 446 -11.49 10.52 0.86
C ASN A 446 -12.82 10.71 1.60
N HIS A 447 -13.68 11.58 1.09
CA HIS A 447 -15.03 11.83 1.61
C HIS A 447 -16.02 11.77 0.45
N VAL A 448 -16.11 10.59 -0.17
CA VAL A 448 -16.79 10.32 -1.45
C VAL A 448 -17.76 9.17 -1.28
N CYS A 449 -18.93 9.29 -1.90
CA CYS A 449 -19.95 8.24 -1.97
C CYS A 449 -20.20 7.84 -3.41
N MET A 450 -20.98 6.79 -3.62
CA MET A 450 -21.25 6.25 -4.96
C MET A 450 -22.67 5.73 -5.12
N ASP A 451 -23.10 5.66 -6.36
CA ASP A 451 -24.12 4.75 -6.85
C ASP A 451 -23.43 3.58 -7.55
N TYR A 452 -23.99 2.38 -7.42
CA TYR A 452 -23.34 1.15 -7.84
C TYR A 452 -24.36 0.18 -8.41
N GLU A 453 -24.16 -0.22 -9.67
CA GLU A 453 -25.00 -1.17 -10.38
C GLU A 453 -24.18 -2.38 -10.83
N PRO A 454 -24.30 -3.56 -10.17
CA PRO A 454 -23.63 -4.78 -10.61
C PRO A 454 -24.35 -5.35 -11.84
N PHE A 455 -23.58 -5.84 -12.79
CA PHE A 455 -24.11 -6.52 -13.98
C PHE A 455 -23.30 -7.77 -14.31
N LYS A 456 -23.92 -8.68 -15.06
CA LYS A 456 -23.26 -9.90 -15.48
C LYS A 456 -22.15 -9.63 -16.49
N VAL A 457 -20.98 -10.20 -16.23
CA VAL A 457 -19.84 -10.21 -17.13
C VAL A 457 -19.24 -11.60 -17.22
N ASP A 458 -18.90 -12.05 -18.43
CA ASP A 458 -18.21 -13.32 -18.64
C ASP A 458 -16.69 -13.11 -18.57
N TYR A 459 -16.00 -14.05 -17.90
CA TYR A 459 -14.55 -14.01 -17.82
C TYR A 459 -13.90 -14.35 -19.16
N VAL A 460 -13.12 -13.40 -19.68
CA VAL A 460 -12.24 -13.59 -20.83
C VAL A 460 -10.83 -13.17 -20.43
N ALA A 461 -9.87 -14.10 -20.48
CA ALA A 461 -8.50 -13.85 -20.07
C ALA A 461 -7.90 -12.63 -20.78
N GLY A 462 -7.35 -11.70 -20.01
CA GLY A 462 -6.75 -10.46 -20.52
C GLY A 462 -7.72 -9.33 -20.82
N ASN A 463 -9.02 -9.51 -20.61
CA ASN A 463 -10.04 -8.47 -20.68
C ASN A 463 -10.50 -8.05 -19.29
N ALA A 464 -11.11 -6.87 -19.18
CA ALA A 464 -11.70 -6.41 -17.95
C ALA A 464 -12.81 -7.34 -17.47
N TYR A 465 -12.78 -7.70 -16.20
CA TYR A 465 -13.72 -8.59 -15.51
C TYR A 465 -14.34 -7.87 -14.31
N VAL A 466 -14.73 -6.61 -14.48
CA VAL A 466 -15.27 -5.76 -13.42
C VAL A 466 -16.72 -6.14 -13.08
N GLY A 467 -17.65 -6.04 -14.01
CA GLY A 467 -19.05 -6.41 -13.79
C GLY A 467 -19.83 -5.43 -12.92
N ALA A 468 -19.46 -4.13 -12.95
CA ALA A 468 -20.22 -3.07 -12.31
C ALA A 468 -20.03 -1.73 -13.02
N THR A 469 -21.05 -0.88 -12.95
CA THR A 469 -21.00 0.55 -13.31
C THR A 469 -21.16 1.37 -12.04
N LEU A 470 -20.33 2.41 -11.90
CA LEU A 470 -20.31 3.28 -10.74
C LEU A 470 -20.44 4.75 -11.15
N SER A 471 -21.03 5.55 -10.26
CA SER A 471 -20.96 7.02 -10.28
C SER A 471 -20.51 7.49 -8.90
N MET A 472 -19.48 8.33 -8.86
CA MET A 472 -18.95 8.84 -7.59
C MET A 472 -19.22 10.33 -7.46
N TYR A 473 -19.46 10.78 -6.21
CA TYR A 473 -19.81 12.17 -5.88
C TYR A 473 -19.47 12.48 -4.40
N PRO A 474 -19.43 13.77 -3.99
CA PRO A 474 -19.19 14.15 -2.60
C PRO A 474 -20.19 13.49 -1.65
N ALA A 475 -19.75 13.17 -0.43
CA ALA A 475 -20.67 12.64 0.60
C ALA A 475 -21.85 13.59 0.83
N PRO A 476 -23.08 13.08 1.11
CA PRO A 476 -24.29 13.88 1.26
C PRO A 476 -24.12 15.01 2.27
N GLY A 477 -24.48 16.23 1.87
CA GLY A 477 -24.31 17.46 2.67
C GLY A 477 -22.87 17.98 2.74
N GLY A 478 -21.91 17.31 2.09
CA GLY A 478 -20.51 17.73 1.99
C GLY A 478 -20.27 18.65 0.79
N THR A 479 -19.37 19.63 0.95
CA THR A 479 -18.87 20.51 -0.12
C THR A 479 -17.42 20.19 -0.48
N HIS A 480 -16.87 19.10 0.05
CA HIS A 480 -15.48 18.69 -0.10
C HIS A 480 -15.39 17.18 -0.33
N LEU A 481 -14.30 16.74 -0.95
CA LEU A 481 -14.10 15.35 -1.35
C LEU A 481 -13.06 14.63 -0.48
N GLY A 482 -12.38 15.33 0.44
CA GLY A 482 -11.36 14.74 1.29
C GLY A 482 -11.18 15.46 2.62
N ASN A 483 -10.49 14.77 3.52
CA ASN A 483 -10.06 15.35 4.79
C ASN A 483 -8.62 14.90 5.08
N PHE A 484 -7.85 15.75 5.75
CA PHE A 484 -6.65 15.33 6.43
C PHE A 484 -6.95 15.26 7.92
N ILE A 485 -6.93 14.06 8.51
CA ILE A 485 -7.34 13.86 9.89
C ILE A 485 -6.21 13.40 10.80
N ALA A 486 -6.32 13.66 12.09
CA ALA A 486 -5.56 12.96 13.12
C ALA A 486 -6.46 11.96 13.84
N TRP A 487 -5.98 10.73 13.95
CA TRP A 487 -6.69 9.62 14.58
C TRP A 487 -6.06 9.18 15.89
N ASP A 488 -6.85 9.05 16.93
CA ASP A 488 -6.48 8.47 18.22
C ASP A 488 -6.88 6.98 18.22
N ALA A 489 -5.92 6.08 18.01
CA ALA A 489 -6.18 4.65 17.86
C ALA A 489 -6.51 3.93 19.18
N ASP A 490 -6.17 4.51 20.34
CA ASP A 490 -6.60 4.01 21.65
C ASP A 490 -8.09 4.26 21.87
N LYS A 491 -8.54 5.47 21.50
CA LYS A 491 -9.94 5.89 21.69
C LYS A 491 -10.85 5.55 20.51
N GLY A 492 -10.27 5.17 19.35
CA GLY A 492 -11.04 4.92 18.14
C GLY A 492 -11.82 6.16 17.66
N LYS A 493 -11.15 7.34 17.61
CA LYS A 493 -11.82 8.57 17.20
C LYS A 493 -10.90 9.58 16.53
N ILE A 494 -11.49 10.45 15.73
CA ILE A 494 -10.83 11.61 15.14
C ILE A 494 -10.51 12.62 16.24
N ALA A 495 -9.24 13.05 16.32
CA ALA A 495 -8.78 14.10 17.22
C ALA A 495 -8.99 15.50 16.63
N TRP A 496 -8.71 15.66 15.34
CA TRP A 496 -8.99 16.85 14.54
C TRP A 496 -9.12 16.48 13.06
N SER A 497 -9.75 17.35 12.26
CA SER A 497 -10.00 17.15 10.84
C SER A 497 -9.89 18.46 10.08
N ASN A 498 -9.15 18.45 8.96
CA ASN A 498 -9.05 19.55 8.01
C ASN A 498 -9.71 19.11 6.69
N PRO A 499 -10.84 19.71 6.31
CA PRO A 499 -11.47 19.43 5.02
C PRO A 499 -10.62 19.99 3.87
N GLU A 500 -10.56 19.23 2.76
CA GLU A 500 -9.89 19.62 1.52
C GLU A 500 -10.88 19.52 0.34
N PRO A 501 -10.82 20.45 -0.64
CA PRO A 501 -11.75 20.45 -1.77
C PRO A 501 -11.82 19.13 -2.51
N PHE A 502 -10.66 18.48 -2.71
CA PHE A 502 -10.52 17.15 -3.30
C PHE A 502 -9.96 16.15 -2.29
N SER A 503 -10.04 14.87 -2.61
CA SER A 503 -9.43 13.80 -1.81
C SER A 503 -7.96 14.10 -1.51
N VAL A 504 -7.52 13.82 -0.28
CA VAL A 504 -6.10 13.89 0.08
C VAL A 504 -5.45 12.58 -0.37
N TRP A 505 -4.83 12.58 -1.56
CA TRP A 505 -4.34 11.38 -2.23
C TRP A 505 -2.83 11.15 -2.07
N SER A 506 -2.15 11.98 -1.31
CA SER A 506 -0.71 11.89 -1.03
C SER A 506 -0.42 11.20 0.30
N GLY A 507 0.73 10.52 0.40
CA GLY A 507 1.20 9.99 1.67
C GLY A 507 1.67 11.08 2.63
N ALA A 508 1.32 10.94 3.91
CA ALA A 508 1.74 11.84 4.97
C ALA A 508 3.20 11.57 5.42
N LEU A 509 3.85 12.59 5.99
CA LEU A 509 5.16 12.51 6.65
C LEU A 509 5.12 13.32 7.96
N ALA A 510 5.23 12.66 9.11
CA ALA A 510 5.40 13.33 10.40
C ALA A 510 6.89 13.49 10.74
N THR A 511 7.24 14.53 11.53
CA THR A 511 8.63 14.82 11.89
C THR A 511 8.80 15.17 13.36
N ALA A 512 10.03 15.03 13.87
CA ALA A 512 10.39 15.45 15.22
C ALA A 512 10.26 16.96 15.44
N GLY A 513 10.10 17.75 14.36
CA GLY A 513 9.74 19.18 14.44
C GLY A 513 8.31 19.46 14.89
N GLY A 514 7.49 18.42 15.16
CA GLY A 514 6.09 18.52 15.59
C GLY A 514 5.14 18.95 14.47
N ILE A 515 5.51 18.68 13.24
CA ILE A 515 4.78 19.01 12.02
C ILE A 515 4.56 17.78 11.17
N THR A 516 3.47 17.79 10.41
CA THR A 516 3.17 16.77 9.42
C THR A 516 2.95 17.39 8.05
N PHE A 517 3.62 16.81 7.03
CA PHE A 517 3.48 17.20 5.63
C PHE A 517 2.47 16.29 4.92
N TYR A 518 1.68 16.87 4.04
CA TYR A 518 0.81 16.17 3.09
C TYR A 518 0.61 17.00 1.81
N GLY A 519 0.06 16.41 0.76
CA GLY A 519 -0.20 17.08 -0.51
C GLY A 519 -1.66 16.97 -0.92
N THR A 520 -2.12 17.90 -1.76
CA THR A 520 -3.48 17.91 -2.30
C THR A 520 -3.50 17.60 -3.79
N LEU A 521 -4.64 17.14 -4.30
CA LEU A 521 -4.80 16.86 -5.74
C LEU A 521 -4.68 18.13 -6.58
N GLU A 522 -5.00 19.31 -6.03
CA GLU A 522 -4.75 20.58 -6.72
C GLU A 522 -3.26 20.91 -6.84
N GLY A 523 -2.41 20.28 -6.03
CA GLY A 523 -0.97 20.44 -6.07
C GLY A 523 -0.37 21.26 -4.92
N TYR A 524 -1.08 21.49 -3.83
CA TYR A 524 -0.52 22.16 -2.67
C TYR A 524 0.28 21.18 -1.79
N ALA A 525 1.58 21.46 -1.61
CA ALA A 525 2.39 20.88 -0.55
C ALA A 525 2.10 21.65 0.73
N LYS A 526 1.52 21.00 1.73
CA LYS A 526 1.10 21.60 3.00
C LYS A 526 1.87 21.01 4.17
N ALA A 527 2.02 21.82 5.23
CA ALA A 527 2.45 21.34 6.55
C ALA A 527 1.52 21.87 7.64
N VAL A 528 1.17 20.99 8.56
CA VAL A 528 0.33 21.31 9.72
C VAL A 528 1.07 21.00 11.03
N GLU A 529 0.71 21.70 12.10
CA GLU A 529 1.07 21.27 13.43
C GLU A 529 0.40 19.93 13.75
N SER A 530 1.18 18.87 13.99
CA SER A 530 0.65 17.51 14.14
C SER A 530 -0.40 17.38 15.26
N LYS A 531 -0.25 18.13 16.34
CA LYS A 531 -1.13 18.06 17.51
C LYS A 531 -2.52 18.70 17.27
N THR A 532 -2.60 19.76 16.47
CA THR A 532 -3.79 20.63 16.37
C THR A 532 -4.41 20.67 14.98
N GLY A 533 -3.68 20.26 13.95
CA GLY A 533 -4.08 20.40 12.55
C GLY A 533 -3.92 21.81 11.97
N LYS A 534 -3.40 22.79 12.76
CA LYS A 534 -3.20 24.16 12.28
C LYS A 534 -2.26 24.18 11.09
N GLU A 535 -2.68 24.71 9.95
CA GLU A 535 -1.84 24.90 8.76
C GLU A 535 -0.73 25.94 9.06
N LEU A 536 0.51 25.57 8.75
CA LEU A 536 1.71 26.37 9.00
C LEU A 536 2.46 26.71 7.72
N PHE A 537 2.26 25.95 6.64
CA PHE A 537 2.90 26.12 5.35
C PHE A 537 2.02 25.60 4.23
N SER A 538 2.03 26.30 3.11
CA SER A 538 1.38 25.88 1.87
C SER A 538 2.19 26.41 0.67
N PHE A 539 2.44 25.52 -0.30
CA PHE A 539 3.17 25.86 -1.53
C PHE A 539 2.55 25.13 -2.72
N LYS A 540 2.22 25.85 -3.79
CA LYS A 540 1.67 25.29 -5.02
C LYS A 540 2.78 24.69 -5.87
N THR A 541 2.78 23.37 -6.05
CA THR A 541 3.68 22.64 -6.96
C THR A 541 3.13 22.66 -8.40
N PRO A 542 3.95 22.30 -9.42
CA PRO A 542 3.53 22.35 -10.82
C PRO A 542 2.37 21.42 -11.19
N SER A 543 2.09 20.37 -10.41
CA SER A 543 1.02 19.40 -10.68
C SER A 543 0.38 18.92 -9.37
N GLY A 544 -0.74 18.22 -9.47
CA GLY A 544 -1.37 17.57 -8.34
C GLY A 544 -0.43 16.57 -7.65
N ILE A 545 -0.59 16.39 -6.34
CA ILE A 545 0.29 15.55 -5.52
C ILE A 545 -0.45 14.28 -5.13
N ILE A 546 0.08 13.15 -5.60
CA ILE A 546 -0.33 11.79 -5.19
C ILE A 546 0.86 10.98 -4.68
N GLY A 547 2.05 11.59 -4.67
CA GLY A 547 3.29 11.01 -4.16
C GLY A 547 3.41 11.07 -2.64
N ASN A 548 4.50 10.52 -2.14
CA ASN A 548 4.78 10.42 -0.72
C ASN A 548 5.91 11.37 -0.33
N PHE A 549 5.66 12.18 0.70
CA PHE A 549 6.73 13.01 1.28
C PHE A 549 7.81 12.16 1.91
N MET A 550 9.06 12.65 1.83
CA MET A 550 10.21 12.09 2.51
C MET A 550 11.10 13.20 3.04
N ALA A 551 11.91 12.91 4.07
CA ALA A 551 12.86 13.85 4.63
C ALA A 551 14.25 13.21 4.72
N TYR A 552 15.29 14.05 4.54
CA TYR A 552 16.67 13.63 4.69
C TYR A 552 17.54 14.81 5.15
N SER A 553 18.74 14.51 5.57
CA SER A 553 19.75 15.53 5.86
C SER A 553 20.97 15.35 4.96
N HIS A 554 21.47 16.43 4.40
CA HIS A 554 22.68 16.44 3.60
C HIS A 554 23.56 17.66 3.96
N LYS A 555 24.82 17.42 4.27
CA LYS A 555 25.77 18.45 4.73
C LYS A 555 25.23 19.32 5.89
N GLY A 556 24.56 18.65 6.85
CA GLY A 556 24.02 19.31 8.05
C GLY A 556 22.74 20.12 7.85
N LYS A 557 22.16 20.12 6.65
CA LYS A 557 20.89 20.80 6.32
C LYS A 557 19.78 19.77 6.10
N GLN A 558 18.62 20.02 6.71
CA GLN A 558 17.42 19.21 6.50
C GLN A 558 16.70 19.61 5.22
N TYR A 559 16.21 18.60 4.51
CA TYR A 559 15.41 18.74 3.30
C TYR A 559 14.12 17.90 3.41
N VAL A 560 13.09 18.38 2.73
CA VAL A 560 11.82 17.65 2.53
C VAL A 560 11.52 17.58 1.05
N GLY A 561 11.31 16.39 0.50
CA GLY A 561 11.06 16.16 -0.91
C GLY A 561 9.68 15.60 -1.18
N ILE A 562 9.09 15.97 -2.33
CA ILE A 562 7.81 15.46 -2.82
C ILE A 562 7.79 15.38 -4.35
N LEU A 563 7.29 14.28 -4.88
CA LEU A 563 6.94 14.14 -6.30
C LEU A 563 5.55 14.69 -6.55
N SER A 564 5.40 15.60 -7.50
CA SER A 564 4.13 16.10 -8.02
C SER A 564 3.93 15.64 -9.46
N GLY A 565 2.82 14.99 -9.70
CA GLY A 565 2.36 14.44 -10.97
C GLY A 565 1.00 13.81 -10.72
N VAL A 566 -0.07 14.51 -11.13
CA VAL A 566 -1.45 14.06 -10.93
C VAL A 566 -1.74 12.82 -11.75
N GLY A 567 -2.52 11.92 -11.20
CA GLY A 567 -2.96 10.64 -11.76
C GLY A 567 -3.51 9.76 -10.65
N GLY A 568 -3.29 8.45 -10.77
CA GLY A 568 -3.95 7.47 -9.94
C GLY A 568 -5.46 7.44 -10.18
N TRP A 569 -6.20 6.68 -9.41
CA TRP A 569 -7.63 6.53 -9.67
C TRP A 569 -8.40 7.86 -9.54
N ALA A 570 -8.13 8.66 -8.50
CA ALA A 570 -8.76 9.97 -8.35
C ALA A 570 -8.43 10.96 -9.48
N GLY A 571 -7.27 10.82 -10.13
CA GLY A 571 -6.84 11.67 -11.23
C GLY A 571 -7.03 11.08 -12.62
N ILE A 572 -7.69 9.92 -12.76
CA ILE A 572 -7.74 9.16 -14.02
C ILE A 572 -8.44 9.96 -15.16
N GLY A 573 -9.46 10.74 -14.82
CA GLY A 573 -10.15 11.58 -15.80
C GLY A 573 -9.18 12.54 -16.50
N LEU A 574 -8.37 13.24 -15.73
CA LEU A 574 -7.34 14.15 -16.25
C LEU A 574 -6.20 13.39 -16.93
N ALA A 575 -5.71 12.30 -16.31
CA ALA A 575 -4.57 11.54 -16.82
C ALA A 575 -4.84 10.80 -18.13
N ALA A 576 -6.07 10.34 -18.36
CA ALA A 576 -6.48 9.60 -19.55
C ALA A 576 -7.42 10.40 -20.48
N GLY A 577 -7.75 11.67 -20.15
CA GLY A 577 -8.63 12.51 -20.95
C GLY A 577 -10.08 12.03 -20.98
N LEU A 578 -10.57 11.41 -19.89
CA LEU A 578 -11.93 10.89 -19.77
C LEU A 578 -12.88 11.98 -19.29
N THR A 579 -14.09 12.01 -19.85
CA THR A 579 -15.11 13.05 -19.55
C THR A 579 -16.47 12.49 -19.14
N ASP A 580 -16.75 11.21 -19.44
CA ASP A 580 -17.97 10.54 -18.99
C ASP A 580 -17.94 10.33 -17.47
N PRO A 581 -18.96 10.78 -16.71
CA PRO A 581 -19.00 10.66 -15.26
C PRO A 581 -18.86 9.23 -14.73
N THR A 582 -19.26 8.21 -15.50
CA THR A 582 -19.14 6.79 -15.12
C THR A 582 -17.80 6.19 -15.54
N ALA A 583 -17.02 6.88 -16.38
CA ALA A 583 -15.71 6.42 -16.80
C ALA A 583 -14.71 6.40 -15.64
N GLY A 584 -13.59 5.67 -15.85
CA GLY A 584 -12.59 5.48 -14.81
C GLY A 584 -13.19 4.82 -13.56
N LEU A 585 -14.10 3.86 -13.77
CA LEU A 585 -14.84 3.16 -12.70
C LEU A 585 -15.55 4.16 -11.76
N GLY A 586 -16.20 5.17 -12.35
CA GLY A 586 -17.01 6.18 -11.66
C GLY A 586 -16.24 7.38 -11.10
N ALA A 587 -14.91 7.36 -11.06
CA ALA A 587 -14.13 8.44 -10.45
C ALA A 587 -14.23 9.77 -11.20
N VAL A 588 -14.40 9.75 -12.54
CA VAL A 588 -14.49 10.96 -13.35
C VAL A 588 -15.60 11.89 -12.88
N GLY A 589 -16.74 11.36 -12.43
CA GLY A 589 -17.86 12.14 -11.91
C GLY A 589 -17.47 13.01 -10.71
N ALA A 590 -16.81 12.42 -9.71
CA ALA A 590 -16.40 13.13 -8.50
C ALA A 590 -15.28 14.16 -8.74
N TYR A 591 -14.36 13.87 -9.68
CA TYR A 591 -13.14 14.66 -9.85
C TYR A 591 -13.11 15.48 -11.14
N SER A 592 -14.24 15.67 -11.86
CA SER A 592 -14.32 16.41 -13.12
C SER A 592 -13.76 17.83 -13.05
N ALA A 593 -13.97 18.52 -11.91
CA ALA A 593 -13.47 19.87 -11.69
C ALA A 593 -11.96 19.97 -11.49
N LEU A 594 -11.25 18.84 -11.30
CA LEU A 594 -9.81 18.83 -10.98
C LEU A 594 -8.98 19.48 -12.10
N SER A 595 -9.39 19.34 -13.36
CA SER A 595 -8.73 19.96 -14.51
C SER A 595 -8.70 21.49 -14.48
N ASN A 596 -9.56 22.13 -13.68
CA ASN A 596 -9.56 23.58 -13.47
C ASN A 596 -8.47 24.03 -12.48
N HIS A 597 -7.86 23.10 -11.75
CA HIS A 597 -6.95 23.40 -10.66
C HIS A 597 -5.51 22.95 -10.92
N THR A 598 -5.31 21.92 -11.74
CA THR A 598 -4.00 21.32 -11.99
C THR A 598 -3.91 20.73 -13.41
N ALA A 599 -2.68 20.43 -13.81
CA ALA A 599 -2.37 19.77 -15.09
C ALA A 599 -1.41 18.59 -14.84
N LEU A 600 -1.24 17.74 -15.86
CA LEU A 600 -0.27 16.64 -15.82
C LEU A 600 1.14 17.16 -15.53
N GLY A 601 1.92 16.41 -14.79
CA GLY A 601 3.28 16.77 -14.42
C GLY A 601 4.12 15.55 -14.06
N GLY A 602 5.33 15.81 -13.64
CA GLY A 602 6.28 14.82 -13.16
C GLY A 602 7.51 15.52 -12.61
N VAL A 603 7.36 16.19 -11.47
CA VAL A 603 8.41 17.04 -10.89
C VAL A 603 8.65 16.66 -9.43
N LEU A 604 9.91 16.37 -9.11
CA LEU A 604 10.37 16.33 -7.73
C LEU A 604 10.66 17.76 -7.29
N THR A 605 10.02 18.21 -6.22
CA THR A 605 10.29 19.49 -5.55
C THR A 605 10.90 19.21 -4.19
N VAL A 606 12.04 19.82 -3.89
CA VAL A 606 12.74 19.67 -2.61
C VAL A 606 12.81 21.02 -1.91
N PHE A 607 12.37 21.04 -0.67
CA PHE A 607 12.30 22.21 0.19
C PHE A 607 13.40 22.17 1.26
N ALA A 608 13.85 23.37 1.66
CA ALA A 608 14.74 23.57 2.80
C ALA A 608 14.51 24.96 3.41
N LEU A 609 15.03 25.19 4.60
CA LEU A 609 15.15 26.54 5.16
C LEU A 609 16.15 27.36 4.33
N PRO A 610 15.99 28.68 4.27
CA PRO A 610 16.92 29.60 3.59
C PRO A 610 18.38 29.43 3.99
#